data_363e086604351c25810c6ae261c518fc
#
_entry.id   363e086604351c25810c6ae261c518fc
#
_cell.length_a   1.000
_cell.length_b   1.000
_cell.length_c   1.000
_cell.angle_alpha   90.00
_cell.angle_beta   90.00
_cell.angle_gamma   90.00
#
_symmetry.space_group_name_H-M   'P 1'
#
loop_
_entity.id
_entity.type
_entity.pdbx_description
1 polymer ?
#
loop_
_entity_poly.entity_id
_entity_poly.type
_entity_poly.pdbx_seq_one_letter_code
_entity_poly.pdbx_strand_id
1 'polypeptide(L)'
;MRICLFLFLSASFSINADELDVLVEALNKNYLFNEIVYENELVIQKSNGEIIKKMNQFEVHINQPFEESYYVSEAEIEHVDHDLDQKQTIPMDSINSPLIKAFLSSKKKHLNKLDIEIIDNLYLLTTETQTIEFLIKGNQIKKIIFLDNLGYRHEIILSLKHG
;
A
#
# COMPACT_ATOMS: atom_id res chain seq x y z
N MET A 1 -39.37 16.91 -35.02
CA MET A 1 -38.31 15.99 -34.62
C MET A 1 -37.22 16.79 -33.88
N ARG A 2 -37.22 16.76 -32.55
CA ARG A 2 -36.28 17.51 -31.71
C ARG A 2 -35.16 16.58 -31.30
N ILE A 3 -33.95 16.83 -31.80
CA ILE A 3 -32.73 16.10 -31.45
C ILE A 3 -32.22 16.75 -30.17
N CYS A 4 -32.33 16.05 -29.02
CA CYS A 4 -31.66 16.41 -27.77
C CYS A 4 -30.20 15.93 -27.86
N LEU A 5 -29.29 16.90 -28.03
CA LEU A 5 -27.86 16.67 -27.99
C LEU A 5 -27.45 16.57 -26.51
N PHE A 6 -27.23 15.35 -26.01
CA PHE A 6 -26.64 15.14 -24.68
C PHE A 6 -25.13 15.40 -24.77
N LEU A 7 -24.71 16.56 -24.29
CA LEU A 7 -23.30 16.86 -24.05
C LEU A 7 -22.86 16.07 -22.79
N PHE A 8 -22.16 14.95 -23.03
CA PHE A 8 -21.39 14.30 -21.97
C PHE A 8 -20.21 15.21 -21.61
N LEU A 9 -20.31 15.94 -20.49
CA LEU A 9 -19.17 16.60 -19.85
C LEU A 9 -18.34 15.47 -19.20
N SER A 10 -17.31 15.01 -19.88
CA SER A 10 -16.24 14.22 -19.27
C SER A 10 -15.43 15.16 -18.38
N ALA A 11 -15.72 15.16 -17.09
CA ALA A 11 -14.87 15.79 -16.09
C ALA A 11 -13.56 15.02 -16.02
N SER A 12 -12.54 15.50 -16.73
CA SER A 12 -11.17 15.01 -16.56
C SER A 12 -10.68 15.50 -15.21
N PHE A 13 -10.67 14.62 -14.21
CA PHE A 13 -10.01 14.91 -12.94
C PHE A 13 -8.50 14.96 -13.20
N SER A 14 -7.95 16.16 -13.27
CA SER A 14 -6.50 16.35 -13.29
C SER A 14 -6.00 16.19 -11.86
N ILE A 15 -5.25 15.12 -11.59
CA ILE A 15 -4.54 14.98 -10.31
C ILE A 15 -3.57 16.14 -10.19
N ASN A 16 -3.69 16.94 -9.12
CA ASN A 16 -2.77 18.01 -8.83
C ASN A 16 -1.38 17.41 -8.53
N ALA A 17 -0.35 17.97 -9.16
CA ALA A 17 1.03 17.52 -8.97
C ALA A 17 1.46 17.51 -7.49
N ASP A 18 0.95 18.45 -6.71
CA ASP A 18 1.23 18.61 -5.27
C ASP A 18 0.64 17.47 -4.42
N GLU A 19 -0.54 16.94 -4.78
CA GLU A 19 -1.19 15.85 -4.04
C GLU A 19 -0.43 14.52 -4.19
N LEU A 20 0.11 14.27 -5.37
CA LEU A 20 0.93 13.09 -5.59
C LEU A 20 2.27 13.17 -4.84
N ASP A 21 2.82 14.37 -4.66
CA ASP A 21 4.03 14.58 -3.86
C ASP A 21 3.80 14.24 -2.37
N VAL A 22 2.60 14.50 -1.86
CA VAL A 22 2.18 14.10 -0.50
C VAL A 22 2.22 12.57 -0.35
N LEU A 23 1.69 11.82 -1.33
CA LEU A 23 1.73 10.36 -1.31
C LEU A 23 3.18 9.84 -1.39
N VAL A 24 4.01 10.40 -2.29
CA VAL A 24 5.45 10.06 -2.40
C VAL A 24 6.16 10.28 -1.07
N GLU A 25 5.95 11.43 -0.44
CA GLU A 25 6.57 11.73 0.85
C GLU A 25 6.11 10.76 1.94
N ALA A 26 4.80 10.46 1.98
CA ALA A 26 4.24 9.51 2.94
C ALA A 26 4.80 8.09 2.76
N LEU A 27 4.92 7.59 1.52
CA LEU A 27 5.49 6.26 1.22
C LEU A 27 6.99 6.13 1.53
N ASN A 28 7.70 7.25 1.72
CA ASN A 28 9.13 7.28 2.02
C ASN A 28 9.45 7.36 3.53
N LYS A 29 8.46 7.26 4.41
CA LYS A 29 8.66 7.30 5.87
C LYS A 29 8.75 5.90 6.47
N ASN A 30 9.31 5.83 7.68
CA ASN A 30 9.31 4.62 8.49
C ASN A 30 8.08 4.60 9.39
N TYR A 31 7.48 3.41 9.54
CA TYR A 31 6.25 3.25 10.30
C TYR A 31 6.33 2.11 11.29
N LEU A 32 5.64 2.26 12.43
CA LEU A 32 5.12 1.15 13.21
C LEU A 32 3.71 0.85 12.71
N PHE A 33 3.32 -0.41 12.63
CA PHE A 33 1.99 -0.79 12.19
C PHE A 33 1.30 -1.76 13.13
N ASN A 34 -0.03 -1.70 13.12
CA ASN A 34 -0.92 -2.73 13.64
C ASN A 34 -1.89 -3.10 12.52
N GLU A 35 -1.97 -4.37 12.21
CA GLU A 35 -2.85 -4.93 11.21
C GLU A 35 -3.94 -5.78 11.86
N ILE A 36 -5.14 -5.69 11.31
CA ILE A 36 -6.27 -6.56 11.63
C ILE A 36 -6.81 -7.12 10.33
N VAL A 37 -6.93 -8.43 10.26
CA VAL A 37 -7.52 -9.13 9.11
C VAL A 37 -8.90 -9.65 9.48
N TYR A 38 -9.85 -9.41 8.59
CA TYR A 38 -11.25 -9.78 8.75
C TYR A 38 -11.70 -10.75 7.65
N GLU A 39 -12.45 -11.76 8.07
CA GLU A 39 -13.27 -12.60 7.20
C GLU A 39 -14.73 -12.41 7.59
N ASN A 40 -15.59 -11.94 6.67
CA ASN A 40 -17.02 -11.69 6.95
C ASN A 40 -17.26 -10.93 8.27
N GLU A 41 -16.55 -9.82 8.49
CA GLU A 41 -16.59 -8.96 9.69
C GLU A 41 -16.04 -9.61 10.98
N LEU A 42 -15.58 -10.85 10.92
CA LEU A 42 -14.92 -11.51 12.04
C LEU A 42 -13.42 -11.29 11.98
N VAL A 43 -12.80 -10.90 13.10
CA VAL A 43 -11.35 -10.80 13.20
C VAL A 43 -10.75 -12.21 13.20
N ILE A 44 -9.93 -12.51 12.18
CA ILE A 44 -9.24 -13.81 12.04
C ILE A 44 -7.77 -13.73 12.37
N GLN A 45 -7.16 -12.55 12.25
CA GLN A 45 -5.74 -12.37 12.55
C GLN A 45 -5.47 -10.94 13.04
N LYS A 46 -4.46 -10.80 13.90
CA LYS A 46 -3.84 -9.53 14.27
C LYS A 46 -2.34 -9.66 14.18
N SER A 47 -1.70 -8.67 13.60
CA SER A 47 -0.24 -8.57 13.54
C SER A 47 0.23 -7.18 13.90
N ASN A 48 1.48 -7.05 14.30
CA ASN A 48 2.14 -5.76 14.49
C ASN A 48 3.60 -5.86 14.10
N GLY A 49 4.18 -4.71 13.83
CA GLY A 49 5.56 -4.66 13.40
C GLY A 49 5.96 -3.27 12.92
N GLU A 50 6.94 -3.25 12.04
CA GLU A 50 7.47 -2.01 11.49
C GLU A 50 7.77 -2.11 10.00
N ILE A 51 7.67 -0.97 9.31
CA ILE A 51 8.06 -0.77 7.93
C ILE A 51 9.23 0.20 7.93
N ILE A 52 10.37 -0.22 7.38
CA ILE A 52 11.58 0.60 7.30
C ILE A 52 11.89 0.86 5.84
N LYS A 53 11.80 2.13 5.44
CA LYS A 53 12.14 2.54 4.08
C LYS A 53 13.65 2.71 3.93
N LYS A 54 14.18 2.10 2.88
CA LYS A 54 15.56 2.29 2.39
C LYS A 54 15.52 2.98 1.00
N MET A 55 16.65 3.26 0.41
CA MET A 55 16.73 4.05 -0.83
C MET A 55 15.92 3.44 -1.99
N ASN A 56 16.11 2.14 -2.30
CA ASN A 56 15.45 1.43 -3.41
C ASN A 56 14.76 0.14 -2.94
N GLN A 57 14.55 -0.01 -1.65
CA GLN A 57 13.94 -1.19 -1.02
C GLN A 57 13.20 -0.77 0.23
N PHE A 58 12.43 -1.67 0.80
CA PHE A 58 11.89 -1.51 2.14
C PHE A 58 11.91 -2.85 2.88
N GLU A 59 11.89 -2.76 4.19
CA GLU A 59 11.87 -3.91 5.08
C GLU A 59 10.56 -3.88 5.85
N VAL A 60 9.97 -5.05 6.07
CA VAL A 60 8.82 -5.24 6.96
C VAL A 60 9.25 -6.26 8.01
N HIS A 61 9.22 -5.84 9.27
CA HIS A 61 9.48 -6.72 10.39
C HIS A 61 8.18 -6.91 11.15
N ILE A 62 7.70 -8.16 11.22
CA ILE A 62 6.52 -8.56 11.99
C ILE A 62 7.01 -9.13 13.31
N ASN A 63 6.47 -8.59 14.43
CA ASN A 63 6.84 -9.03 15.78
C ASN A 63 5.83 -10.03 16.36
N GLN A 64 4.59 -10.00 15.87
CA GLN A 64 3.48 -10.85 16.32
C GLN A 64 2.52 -11.12 15.18
N PRO A 65 1.87 -12.31 15.11
CA PRO A 65 1.93 -13.43 16.07
C PRO A 65 3.22 -14.28 15.96
N PHE A 66 3.91 -14.22 14.81
CA PHE A 66 5.17 -14.90 14.53
C PHE A 66 6.22 -13.85 14.16
N GLU A 67 7.47 -14.11 14.53
CA GLU A 67 8.56 -13.19 14.21
C GLU A 67 9.07 -13.44 12.80
N GLU A 68 8.76 -12.51 11.88
CA GLU A 68 9.10 -12.61 10.46
C GLU A 68 9.73 -11.32 9.94
N SER A 69 10.60 -11.45 8.95
CA SER A 69 11.18 -10.29 8.25
C SER A 69 11.06 -10.47 6.74
N TYR A 70 10.67 -9.39 6.07
CA TYR A 70 10.59 -9.31 4.61
C TYR A 70 11.51 -8.18 4.14
N TYR A 71 12.48 -8.53 3.29
CA TYR A 71 13.37 -7.58 2.64
C TYR A 71 12.95 -7.46 1.18
N VAL A 72 12.29 -6.34 0.85
CA VAL A 72 11.61 -6.15 -0.43
C VAL A 72 12.42 -5.24 -1.34
N SER A 73 12.84 -5.75 -2.49
CA SER A 73 13.56 -5.03 -3.54
C SER A 73 12.79 -5.05 -4.86
N GLU A 74 13.29 -4.37 -5.90
CA GLU A 74 12.73 -4.43 -7.25
C GLU A 74 12.90 -5.82 -7.91
N ALA A 75 13.87 -6.63 -7.45
CA ALA A 75 14.17 -7.93 -8.02
C ALA A 75 13.44 -9.08 -7.31
N GLU A 76 13.36 -9.02 -5.98
CA GLU A 76 12.91 -10.15 -5.16
C GLU A 76 12.43 -9.71 -3.78
N ILE A 77 11.69 -10.59 -3.13
CA ILE A 77 11.41 -10.55 -1.70
C ILE A 77 12.17 -11.67 -1.03
N GLU A 78 13.00 -11.33 -0.06
CA GLU A 78 13.59 -12.28 0.87
C GLU A 78 12.71 -12.33 2.12
N HIS A 79 12.14 -13.48 2.42
CA HIS A 79 11.36 -13.75 3.62
C HIS A 79 12.19 -14.59 4.58
N VAL A 80 12.25 -14.17 5.83
CA VAL A 80 12.92 -14.88 6.93
C VAL A 80 11.89 -15.12 8.02
N ASP A 81 11.66 -16.39 8.32
CA ASP A 81 10.89 -16.86 9.48
C ASP A 81 11.88 -17.12 10.61
N HIS A 82 11.85 -16.29 11.64
CA HIS A 82 12.80 -16.36 12.75
C HIS A 82 12.46 -17.48 13.75
N ASP A 83 11.17 -17.85 13.84
CA ASP A 83 10.72 -18.91 14.72
C ASP A 83 11.13 -20.30 14.20
N LEU A 84 11.14 -20.45 12.86
CA LEU A 84 11.50 -21.72 12.19
C LEU A 84 12.94 -21.74 11.67
N ASP A 85 13.69 -20.64 11.79
CA ASP A 85 15.03 -20.46 11.19
C ASP A 85 15.04 -20.79 9.68
N GLN A 86 14.02 -20.31 8.96
CA GLN A 86 13.83 -20.56 7.53
C GLN A 86 13.95 -19.27 6.73
N LYS A 87 14.54 -19.42 5.54
CA LYS A 87 14.69 -18.33 4.59
C LYS A 87 14.18 -18.76 3.22
N GLN A 88 13.37 -17.88 2.59
CA GLN A 88 12.84 -18.08 1.25
C GLN A 88 13.06 -16.82 0.40
N THR A 89 13.41 -17.02 -0.87
CA THR A 89 13.47 -15.93 -1.85
C THR A 89 12.35 -16.09 -2.87
N ILE A 90 11.59 -15.04 -3.11
CA ILE A 90 10.44 -15.00 -4.02
C ILE A 90 10.73 -13.95 -5.09
N PRO A 91 10.83 -14.32 -6.38
CA PRO A 91 11.05 -13.37 -7.47
C PRO A 91 9.91 -12.33 -7.54
N MET A 92 10.24 -11.05 -7.75
CA MET A 92 9.25 -9.97 -7.78
C MET A 92 8.25 -10.09 -8.94
N ASP A 93 8.63 -10.68 -10.06
CA ASP A 93 7.77 -10.90 -11.22
C ASP A 93 6.64 -11.92 -10.95
N SER A 94 6.80 -12.78 -9.94
CA SER A 94 5.75 -13.70 -9.46
C SER A 94 4.74 -13.03 -8.52
N ILE A 95 5.00 -11.77 -8.11
CA ILE A 95 4.19 -11.06 -7.11
C ILE A 95 3.36 -9.96 -7.78
N ASN A 96 2.06 -10.10 -7.71
CA ASN A 96 1.14 -9.07 -8.17
C ASN A 96 0.48 -8.33 -6.99
N SER A 97 1.30 -7.63 -6.18
CA SER A 97 0.81 -6.81 -5.07
C SER A 97 0.96 -5.33 -5.41
N PRO A 98 -0.16 -4.60 -5.61
CA PRO A 98 -0.13 -3.15 -5.81
C PRO A 98 0.44 -2.39 -4.61
N LEU A 99 0.21 -2.90 -3.39
CA LEU A 99 0.74 -2.31 -2.16
C LEU A 99 2.28 -2.34 -2.15
N ILE A 100 2.88 -3.49 -2.47
CA ILE A 100 4.33 -3.63 -2.57
C ILE A 100 4.88 -2.69 -3.65
N LYS A 101 4.22 -2.65 -4.83
CA LYS A 101 4.62 -1.76 -5.93
C LYS A 101 4.54 -0.29 -5.52
N ALA A 102 3.53 0.13 -4.76
CA ALA A 102 3.40 1.48 -4.25
C ALA A 102 4.57 1.84 -3.32
N PHE A 103 4.91 0.98 -2.36
CA PHE A 103 6.04 1.21 -1.45
C PHE A 103 7.40 1.19 -2.16
N LEU A 104 7.59 0.37 -3.20
CA LEU A 104 8.80 0.40 -4.02
C LEU A 104 8.87 1.65 -4.91
N SER A 105 7.71 2.12 -5.38
CA SER A 105 7.58 3.28 -6.29
C SER A 105 7.76 4.62 -5.58
N SER A 106 8.82 4.76 -4.80
CA SER A 106 9.09 5.99 -4.05
C SER A 106 9.37 7.23 -4.91
N LYS A 107 9.21 7.13 -6.24
CA LYS A 107 9.40 8.23 -7.20
C LYS A 107 8.08 8.54 -7.90
N LYS A 108 7.71 9.81 -7.94
CA LYS A 108 6.52 10.33 -8.64
C LYS A 108 6.32 9.74 -10.05
N LYS A 109 7.43 9.56 -10.80
CA LYS A 109 7.40 8.98 -12.15
C LYS A 109 6.78 7.58 -12.21
N HIS A 110 6.91 6.79 -11.15
CA HIS A 110 6.36 5.44 -11.09
C HIS A 110 4.89 5.48 -10.68
N LEU A 111 4.53 6.31 -9.71
CA LEU A 111 3.15 6.48 -9.24
C LEU A 111 2.26 7.08 -10.33
N ASN A 112 2.77 7.97 -11.19
CA ASN A 112 2.04 8.50 -12.34
C ASN A 112 1.55 7.44 -13.36
N LYS A 113 2.06 6.21 -13.26
CA LYS A 113 1.63 5.08 -14.11
C LYS A 113 0.51 4.25 -13.48
N LEU A 114 0.18 4.52 -12.23
CA LEU A 114 -0.86 3.83 -11.48
C LEU A 114 -2.14 4.65 -11.58
N ASP A 115 -3.27 3.98 -11.55
CA ASP A 115 -4.58 4.63 -11.48
C ASP A 115 -4.83 5.04 -10.02
N ILE A 116 -4.64 6.33 -9.74
CA ILE A 116 -4.77 6.90 -8.40
C ILE A 116 -5.85 7.98 -8.44
N GLU A 117 -6.89 7.80 -7.66
CA GLU A 117 -7.91 8.80 -7.40
C GLU A 117 -7.65 9.41 -6.01
N ILE A 118 -7.81 10.74 -5.89
CA ILE A 118 -7.60 11.46 -4.64
C ILE A 118 -8.87 12.19 -4.26
N ILE A 119 -9.39 11.86 -3.07
CA ILE A 119 -10.58 12.49 -2.50
C ILE A 119 -10.21 12.98 -1.10
N ASP A 120 -9.97 14.29 -0.97
CA ASP A 120 -9.47 14.93 0.26
C ASP A 120 -8.16 14.27 0.78
N ASN A 121 -8.26 13.49 1.87
CA ASN A 121 -7.12 12.79 2.47
C ASN A 121 -7.08 11.30 2.11
N LEU A 122 -7.99 10.83 1.26
CA LEU A 122 -8.10 9.45 0.83
C LEU A 122 -7.51 9.30 -0.57
N TYR A 123 -6.53 8.42 -0.70
CA TYR A 123 -5.86 8.07 -1.95
C TYR A 123 -6.26 6.64 -2.31
N LEU A 124 -6.94 6.48 -3.43
CA LEU A 124 -7.41 5.20 -3.94
C LEU A 124 -6.48 4.75 -5.06
N LEU A 125 -5.72 3.70 -4.81
CA LEU A 125 -4.89 3.05 -5.82
C LEU A 125 -5.66 1.88 -6.41
N THR A 126 -6.12 2.02 -7.65
CA THR A 126 -6.91 0.99 -8.32
C THR A 126 -6.07 0.25 -9.35
N THR A 127 -6.22 -1.07 -9.38
CA THR A 127 -5.67 -1.98 -10.38
C THR A 127 -6.80 -2.85 -10.93
N GLU A 128 -6.52 -3.68 -11.92
CA GLU A 128 -7.52 -4.59 -12.50
C GLU A 128 -8.15 -5.54 -11.46
N THR A 129 -7.42 -5.87 -10.39
CA THR A 129 -7.82 -6.89 -9.42
C THR A 129 -8.09 -6.36 -8.01
N GLN A 130 -7.65 -5.16 -7.68
CA GLN A 130 -7.65 -4.68 -6.31
C GLN A 130 -7.68 -3.15 -6.23
N THR A 131 -8.39 -2.62 -5.23
CA THR A 131 -8.29 -1.22 -4.81
C THR A 131 -7.67 -1.16 -3.41
N ILE A 132 -6.68 -0.28 -3.26
CA ILE A 132 -6.03 -0.01 -1.97
C ILE A 132 -6.34 1.42 -1.57
N GLU A 133 -6.81 1.60 -0.36
CA GLU A 133 -7.15 2.88 0.23
C GLU A 133 -6.04 3.32 1.18
N PHE A 134 -5.46 4.50 0.95
CA PHE A 134 -4.51 5.14 1.85
C PHE A 134 -5.15 6.38 2.47
N LEU A 135 -5.37 6.37 3.77
CA LEU A 135 -5.74 7.58 4.51
C LEU A 135 -4.46 8.32 4.92
N ILE A 136 -4.23 9.50 4.34
CA ILE A 136 -3.03 10.32 4.57
C ILE A 136 -3.41 11.59 5.32
N LYS A 137 -2.70 11.90 6.41
CA LYS A 137 -2.85 13.15 7.18
C LYS A 137 -1.47 13.68 7.56
N GLY A 138 -1.22 14.95 7.26
CA GLY A 138 0.05 15.60 7.56
C GLY A 138 1.24 14.86 6.93
N ASN A 139 1.14 14.50 5.65
CA ASN A 139 2.14 13.76 4.87
C ASN A 139 2.55 12.43 5.52
N GLN A 140 1.62 11.76 6.21
CA GLN A 140 1.82 10.47 6.85
C GLN A 140 0.66 9.55 6.53
N ILE A 141 0.95 8.30 6.19
CA ILE A 141 -0.08 7.28 6.08
C ILE A 141 -0.58 6.96 7.50
N LYS A 142 -1.87 7.11 7.74
CA LYS A 142 -2.50 6.77 9.01
C LYS A 142 -3.19 5.41 8.96
N LYS A 143 -3.72 5.04 7.80
CA LYS A 143 -4.42 3.79 7.62
C LYS A 143 -4.28 3.31 6.17
N ILE A 144 -4.18 2.01 5.99
CA ILE A 144 -4.29 1.34 4.70
C ILE A 144 -5.43 0.33 4.83
N ILE A 145 -6.30 0.25 3.81
CA ILE A 145 -7.36 -0.74 3.73
C ILE A 145 -7.31 -1.38 2.35
N PHE A 146 -7.43 -2.70 2.29
CA PHE A 146 -7.60 -3.43 1.03
C PHE A 146 -8.25 -4.79 1.26
N LEU A 147 -8.76 -5.39 0.18
CA LEU A 147 -9.14 -6.79 0.13
C LEU A 147 -8.02 -7.57 -0.55
N ASP A 148 -7.64 -8.71 0.00
CA ASP A 148 -6.71 -9.62 -0.65
C ASP A 148 -7.42 -10.50 -1.72
N ASN A 149 -6.65 -11.35 -2.40
CA ASN A 149 -7.18 -12.24 -3.44
C ASN A 149 -8.13 -13.33 -2.89
N LEU A 150 -8.16 -13.56 -1.60
CA LEU A 150 -9.05 -14.50 -0.91
C LEU A 150 -10.33 -13.80 -0.41
N GLY A 151 -10.39 -12.47 -0.54
CA GLY A 151 -11.51 -11.63 -0.08
C GLY A 151 -11.42 -11.23 1.39
N TYR A 152 -10.28 -11.46 2.05
CA TYR A 152 -10.05 -10.98 3.40
C TYR A 152 -9.78 -9.48 3.40
N ARG A 153 -10.42 -8.76 4.33
CA ARG A 153 -10.22 -7.32 4.49
C ARG A 153 -9.09 -7.06 5.47
N HIS A 154 -8.07 -6.38 4.99
CA HIS A 154 -6.94 -5.92 5.78
C HIS A 154 -7.14 -4.47 6.18
N GLU A 155 -6.96 -4.17 7.46
CA GLU A 155 -6.85 -2.82 8.00
C GLU A 155 -5.51 -2.65 8.71
N ILE A 156 -4.66 -1.78 8.17
CA ILE A 156 -3.34 -1.50 8.72
C ILE A 156 -3.33 -0.06 9.25
N ILE A 157 -3.17 0.10 10.56
CA ILE A 157 -3.04 1.39 11.22
C ILE A 157 -1.56 1.68 11.42
N LEU A 158 -1.12 2.87 10.96
CA LEU A 158 0.28 3.26 10.97
C LEU A 158 0.53 4.48 11.85
N SER A 159 1.68 4.47 12.52
CA SER A 159 2.26 5.61 13.22
C SER A 159 3.72 5.78 12.82
N LEU A 160 4.22 7.03 12.81
CA LEU A 160 5.64 7.24 12.49
C LEU A 160 6.53 6.51 13.48
N LYS A 161 7.54 5.83 12.95
CA LYS A 161 8.67 5.36 13.74
C LYS A 161 9.66 6.52 13.90
N HIS A 162 9.76 7.05 15.10
CA HIS A 162 10.79 8.02 15.44
C HIS A 162 12.13 7.29 15.62
N GLY A 163 13.15 7.77 14.92
CA GLY A 163 14.51 7.25 15.01
C GLY A 163 15.22 7.70 16.28
#